data_79e21eac0546c4f7f306a1aba7db6903
#
_entry.id   79e21eac0546c4f7f306a1aba7db6903
#
_cell.length_a   1.000
_cell.length_b   1.000
_cell.length_c   1.000
_cell.angle_alpha   90.00
_cell.angle_beta   90.00
_cell.angle_gamma   90.00
#
_symmetry.space_group_name_H-M   'P 1'
#
loop_
_entity.id
_entity.type
_entity.pdbx_description
1 polymer ?
#
loop_
_entity_poly.entity_id
_entity_poly.type
_entity_poly.pdbx_seq_one_letter_code
_entity_poly.pdbx_strand_id
1 'polypeptide(L)'
;MVVADPVTDSTRPMVDKGALARAVLYSVVILYLVVDLFVVGGPLRRSFARKAPNSPEVIEAAKDAGVVARIHYQPILLAQVDRRVEENLWRVGRVLEGLPREERLLLRRAALNELIDLHLVRLKTRFSQSEVPVSEEEIKSEVALFTRRFSSEGSYLAALRELGWSEKELRYRVAARIQQEKYLENMIEVEVGEDEARLWFEENIDQLGFPERVRARHVFRSTVGLDGEKAAAAEKTLRDAMVELEGGAEFADLALRLSEDERTRGNGGELGWLHRGRVPEDLQDALFSVVPGTRALVRSRMGWHLLEVLEKKAARHRDFAEAREEVLAALEAVKRRDGLREYRKGLREREQNHIEVFLDVLERGL
;
A
#
# COMPACT_ATOMS: atom_id res chain seq x y z
N MET A 1 -45.10 -63.39 84.82
CA MET A 1 -44.75 -61.97 85.04
C MET A 1 -43.61 -61.68 84.08
N VAL A 2 -43.94 -61.21 82.89
CA VAL A 2 -43.00 -60.92 81.84
C VAL A 2 -43.04 -59.37 81.64
N VAL A 3 -41.90 -58.77 81.91
CA VAL A 3 -41.71 -57.35 81.78
C VAL A 3 -41.34 -57.06 80.29
N ALA A 4 -42.11 -56.21 79.67
CA ALA A 4 -41.83 -55.77 78.29
C ALA A 4 -40.95 -54.49 78.33
N ASP A 5 -39.81 -54.53 77.68
CA ASP A 5 -38.94 -53.36 77.43
C ASP A 5 -39.52 -52.47 76.36
N PRO A 6 -39.42 -51.13 76.47
CA PRO A 6 -39.88 -50.20 75.45
C PRO A 6 -38.84 -50.09 74.32
N VAL A 7 -39.24 -50.39 73.09
CA VAL A 7 -38.51 -50.13 71.85
C VAL A 7 -38.48 -48.66 71.58
N THR A 8 -37.33 -48.00 71.74
CA THR A 8 -37.09 -46.64 71.29
C THR A 8 -36.68 -46.70 69.81
N ASP A 9 -37.63 -46.44 68.91
CA ASP A 9 -37.36 -46.24 67.50
C ASP A 9 -36.90 -44.81 67.30
N SER A 10 -35.61 -44.61 67.12
CA SER A 10 -34.98 -43.35 66.78
C SER A 10 -34.42 -43.39 65.34
N THR A 11 -35.31 -43.49 64.35
CA THR A 11 -34.96 -43.27 62.95
C THR A 11 -34.87 -41.74 62.68
N ARG A 12 -33.73 -41.14 63.02
CA ARG A 12 -33.37 -39.84 62.45
C ARG A 12 -33.04 -40.02 60.95
N PRO A 13 -33.71 -39.32 60.03
CA PRO A 13 -33.39 -39.41 58.60
C PRO A 13 -31.93 -38.96 58.41
N MET A 14 -31.07 -39.83 57.92
CA MET A 14 -29.72 -39.49 57.54
C MET A 14 -29.85 -38.58 56.33
N VAL A 15 -29.66 -37.25 56.52
CA VAL A 15 -29.61 -36.25 55.41
C VAL A 15 -28.40 -36.62 54.55
N ASP A 16 -28.64 -37.02 53.32
CA ASP A 16 -27.59 -37.25 52.32
C ASP A 16 -26.75 -35.98 52.16
N LYS A 17 -25.50 -35.99 52.63
CA LYS A 17 -24.58 -34.87 52.57
C LYS A 17 -24.33 -34.42 51.12
N GLY A 18 -24.41 -35.37 50.17
CA GLY A 18 -24.30 -35.05 48.74
C GLY A 18 -25.53 -34.33 48.18
N ALA A 19 -26.73 -34.70 48.68
CA ALA A 19 -27.98 -34.00 48.32
C ALA A 19 -28.00 -32.57 48.90
N LEU A 20 -27.55 -32.40 50.14
CA LEU A 20 -27.44 -31.09 50.79
C LEU A 20 -26.44 -30.18 50.06
N ALA A 21 -25.25 -30.69 49.70
CA ALA A 21 -24.23 -29.93 48.97
C ALA A 21 -24.73 -29.48 47.57
N ARG A 22 -25.44 -30.36 46.86
CA ARG A 22 -26.08 -30.01 45.57
C ARG A 22 -27.16 -28.94 45.74
N ALA A 23 -28.00 -29.07 46.76
CA ALA A 23 -29.04 -28.07 47.03
C ALA A 23 -28.47 -26.68 47.36
N VAL A 24 -27.39 -26.64 48.16
CA VAL A 24 -26.67 -25.38 48.46
C VAL A 24 -26.06 -24.78 47.17
N LEU A 25 -25.39 -25.59 46.33
CA LEU A 25 -24.83 -25.13 45.09
C LEU A 25 -25.90 -24.54 44.14
N TYR A 26 -27.00 -25.27 43.97
CA TYR A 26 -28.10 -24.77 43.14
C TYR A 26 -28.73 -23.47 43.70
N SER A 27 -28.87 -23.38 45.01
CA SER A 27 -29.37 -22.17 45.67
C SER A 27 -28.46 -20.98 45.44
N VAL A 28 -27.13 -21.16 45.51
CA VAL A 28 -26.13 -20.10 45.21
C VAL A 28 -26.19 -19.67 43.75
N VAL A 29 -26.29 -20.64 42.82
CA VAL A 29 -26.41 -20.35 41.38
C VAL A 29 -27.71 -19.59 41.07
N ILE A 30 -28.84 -20.05 41.65
CA ILE A 30 -30.15 -19.39 41.47
C ILE A 30 -30.11 -17.97 42.05
N LEU A 31 -29.56 -17.82 43.27
CA LEU A 31 -29.41 -16.50 43.88
C LEU A 31 -28.56 -15.55 43.02
N TYR A 32 -27.42 -16.04 42.51
CA TYR A 32 -26.59 -15.29 41.58
C TYR A 32 -27.38 -14.86 40.32
N LEU A 33 -28.12 -15.78 39.70
CA LEU A 33 -28.94 -15.49 38.54
C LEU A 33 -30.01 -14.43 38.85
N VAL A 34 -30.69 -14.56 39.97
CA VAL A 34 -31.73 -13.58 40.38
C VAL A 34 -31.12 -12.21 40.64
N VAL A 35 -30.01 -12.16 41.38
CA VAL A 35 -29.32 -10.90 41.68
C VAL A 35 -28.79 -10.24 40.41
N ASP A 36 -28.14 -11.01 39.52
CA ASP A 36 -27.59 -10.48 38.26
C ASP A 36 -28.70 -9.99 37.33
N LEU A 37 -29.77 -10.79 37.15
CA LEU A 37 -30.82 -10.45 36.17
C LEU A 37 -31.79 -9.36 36.65
N PHE A 38 -32.12 -9.32 37.94
CA PHE A 38 -33.22 -8.51 38.45
C PHE A 38 -32.80 -7.40 39.40
N VAL A 39 -31.65 -7.52 40.07
CA VAL A 39 -31.23 -6.55 41.10
C VAL A 39 -30.11 -5.65 40.62
N VAL A 40 -28.96 -6.25 40.19
CA VAL A 40 -27.74 -5.49 39.88
C VAL A 40 -27.63 -5.13 38.39
N GLY A 41 -28.35 -5.83 37.51
CA GLY A 41 -28.20 -5.63 36.07
C GLY A 41 -26.81 -6.04 35.57
N GLY A 42 -26.35 -7.15 36.05
CA GLY A 42 -25.01 -7.70 35.80
C GLY A 42 -24.79 -8.23 34.39
N PRO A 43 -23.69 -9.00 34.18
CA PRO A 43 -23.28 -9.45 32.85
C PRO A 43 -24.36 -10.23 32.09
N LEU A 44 -25.11 -11.12 32.76
CA LEU A 44 -26.16 -11.91 32.12
C LEU A 44 -27.31 -11.02 31.64
N ARG A 45 -27.82 -10.13 32.51
CA ARG A 45 -28.87 -9.18 32.10
C ARG A 45 -28.43 -8.34 30.92
N ARG A 46 -27.19 -7.84 30.91
CA ARG A 46 -26.63 -7.07 29.77
C ARG A 46 -26.56 -7.92 28.52
N SER A 47 -26.23 -9.21 28.64
CA SER A 47 -26.19 -10.15 27.52
C SER A 47 -27.59 -10.40 26.93
N PHE A 48 -28.60 -10.60 27.78
CA PHE A 48 -30.00 -10.76 27.32
C PHE A 48 -30.63 -9.45 26.82
N ALA A 49 -30.20 -8.29 27.34
CA ALA A 49 -30.68 -6.99 26.90
C ALA A 49 -30.01 -6.51 25.58
N ARG A 50 -28.94 -7.20 25.10
CA ARG A 50 -28.33 -6.86 23.81
C ARG A 50 -29.34 -7.14 22.70
N LYS A 51 -29.70 -6.09 21.96
CA LYS A 51 -30.50 -6.22 20.74
C LYS A 51 -29.76 -7.11 19.74
N ALA A 52 -30.50 -7.92 19.00
CA ALA A 52 -29.91 -8.73 17.95
C ALA A 52 -29.16 -7.80 16.96
N PRO A 53 -27.96 -8.19 16.51
CA PRO A 53 -27.15 -7.36 15.58
C PRO A 53 -27.91 -6.93 14.32
N ASN A 54 -28.91 -7.74 13.91
CA ASN A 54 -29.74 -7.50 12.72
C ASN A 54 -31.11 -6.88 13.06
N SER A 55 -31.33 -6.40 14.29
CA SER A 55 -32.57 -5.68 14.58
C SER A 55 -32.58 -4.33 13.85
N PRO A 56 -33.74 -3.89 13.32
CA PRO A 56 -33.86 -2.61 12.60
C PRO A 56 -33.26 -1.42 13.35
N GLU A 57 -33.44 -1.39 14.67
CA GLU A 57 -32.91 -0.32 15.51
C GLU A 57 -31.37 -0.30 15.57
N VAL A 58 -30.72 -1.46 15.60
CA VAL A 58 -29.24 -1.56 15.57
C VAL A 58 -28.71 -1.18 14.18
N ILE A 59 -29.44 -1.54 13.12
CA ILE A 59 -29.08 -1.15 11.75
C ILE A 59 -29.18 0.36 11.57
N GLU A 60 -30.29 0.97 11.98
CA GLU A 60 -30.45 2.44 11.87
C GLU A 60 -29.43 3.20 12.71
N ALA A 61 -29.19 2.76 13.95
CA ALA A 61 -28.12 3.34 14.78
C ALA A 61 -26.72 3.23 14.14
N ALA A 62 -26.44 2.11 13.46
CA ALA A 62 -25.17 1.95 12.71
C ALA A 62 -25.10 2.91 11.52
N LYS A 63 -26.19 3.04 10.75
CA LYS A 63 -26.27 4.02 9.66
C LYS A 63 -26.09 5.46 10.14
N ASP A 64 -26.73 5.83 11.24
CA ASP A 64 -26.58 7.16 11.84
C ASP A 64 -25.15 7.43 12.29
N ALA A 65 -24.44 6.41 12.78
CA ALA A 65 -23.03 6.46 13.10
C ALA A 65 -22.10 6.50 11.86
N GLY A 66 -22.64 6.52 10.64
CA GLY A 66 -21.85 6.59 9.41
C GLY A 66 -21.27 5.24 8.98
N VAL A 67 -21.83 4.12 9.41
CA VAL A 67 -21.43 2.79 8.95
C VAL A 67 -21.97 2.58 7.54
N VAL A 68 -21.07 2.36 6.57
CA VAL A 68 -21.40 2.11 5.16
C VAL A 68 -21.47 0.63 4.80
N ALA A 69 -20.82 -0.22 5.59
CA ALA A 69 -20.92 -1.67 5.47
C ALA A 69 -20.60 -2.36 6.79
N ARG A 70 -21.07 -3.61 6.93
CA ARG A 70 -20.69 -4.51 8.04
C ARG A 70 -20.24 -5.85 7.46
N ILE A 71 -19.16 -6.40 8.02
CA ILE A 71 -18.66 -7.74 7.69
C ILE A 71 -18.59 -8.52 9.00
N HIS A 72 -19.35 -9.60 9.12
CA HIS A 72 -19.52 -10.30 10.40
C HIS A 72 -19.80 -9.33 11.55
N TYR A 73 -20.69 -8.36 11.31
CA TYR A 73 -21.06 -7.27 12.22
C TYR A 73 -19.94 -6.26 12.55
N GLN A 74 -18.75 -6.41 11.97
CA GLN A 74 -17.66 -5.42 12.11
C GLN A 74 -17.91 -4.25 11.14
N PRO A 75 -17.94 -3.01 11.63
CA PRO A 75 -18.32 -1.86 10.82
C PRO A 75 -17.16 -1.36 9.94
N ILE A 76 -17.51 -0.90 8.74
CA ILE A 76 -16.69 -0.02 7.89
C ILE A 76 -17.38 1.34 7.88
N LEU A 77 -16.66 2.40 8.23
CA LEU A 77 -17.19 3.76 8.33
C LEU A 77 -17.00 4.54 7.03
N LEU A 78 -17.91 5.46 6.73
CA LEU A 78 -17.81 6.39 5.60
C LEU A 78 -16.48 7.17 5.61
N ALA A 79 -16.05 7.64 6.78
CA ALA A 79 -14.76 8.33 6.92
C ALA A 79 -13.55 7.45 6.52
N GLN A 80 -13.61 6.13 6.68
CA GLN A 80 -12.56 5.23 6.20
C GLN A 80 -12.57 5.10 4.68
N VAL A 81 -13.77 5.09 4.08
CA VAL A 81 -13.95 5.08 2.63
C VAL A 81 -13.42 6.38 2.02
N ASP A 82 -13.81 7.53 2.58
CA ASP A 82 -13.35 8.84 2.08
C ASP A 82 -11.83 8.97 2.15
N ARG A 83 -11.23 8.59 3.27
CA ARG A 83 -9.76 8.56 3.39
C ARG A 83 -9.11 7.65 2.34
N ARG A 84 -9.69 6.49 2.06
CA ARG A 84 -9.18 5.58 1.02
C ARG A 84 -9.29 6.20 -0.37
N VAL A 85 -10.36 6.92 -0.67
CA VAL A 85 -10.50 7.67 -1.93
C VAL A 85 -9.40 8.72 -2.06
N GLU A 86 -9.15 9.51 -1.01
CA GLU A 86 -8.09 10.53 -1.00
C GLU A 86 -6.70 9.90 -1.20
N GLU A 87 -6.38 8.80 -0.51
CA GLU A 87 -5.13 8.05 -0.67
C GLU A 87 -4.95 7.54 -2.11
N ASN A 88 -6.01 7.02 -2.73
CA ASN A 88 -5.96 6.49 -4.08
C ASN A 88 -5.79 7.61 -5.11
N LEU A 89 -6.47 8.73 -4.96
CA LEU A 89 -6.32 9.92 -5.81
C LEU A 89 -4.92 10.52 -5.70
N TRP A 90 -4.40 10.65 -4.47
CA TRP A 90 -3.05 11.18 -4.24
C TRP A 90 -1.96 10.35 -4.95
N ARG A 91 -2.08 9.02 -4.98
CA ARG A 91 -1.13 8.14 -5.68
C ARG A 91 -1.04 8.42 -7.18
N VAL A 92 -2.10 8.91 -7.79
CA VAL A 92 -2.15 9.25 -9.22
C VAL A 92 -2.07 10.75 -9.48
N GLY A 93 -1.67 11.53 -8.47
CA GLY A 93 -1.51 12.98 -8.58
C GLY A 93 -2.82 13.75 -8.80
N ARG A 94 -3.97 13.18 -8.36
CA ARG A 94 -5.29 13.81 -8.47
C ARG A 94 -5.81 14.22 -7.09
N VAL A 95 -6.76 15.13 -7.06
CA VAL A 95 -7.45 15.60 -5.86
C VAL A 95 -8.96 15.39 -6.01
N LEU A 96 -9.66 15.34 -4.88
CA LEU A 96 -11.11 15.14 -4.85
C LEU A 96 -11.89 16.39 -5.28
N GLU A 97 -11.30 17.57 -5.11
CA GLU A 97 -11.90 18.86 -5.43
C GLU A 97 -12.21 18.98 -6.92
N GLY A 98 -13.42 19.44 -7.23
CA GLY A 98 -13.87 19.64 -8.63
C GLY A 98 -14.39 18.37 -9.33
N LEU A 99 -14.36 17.21 -8.69
CA LEU A 99 -14.89 15.99 -9.31
C LEU A 99 -16.44 15.96 -9.27
N PRO A 100 -17.10 15.53 -10.37
CA PRO A 100 -18.55 15.36 -10.41
C PRO A 100 -19.05 14.38 -9.34
N ARG A 101 -20.30 14.56 -8.90
CA ARG A 101 -20.93 13.70 -7.89
C ARG A 101 -20.88 12.21 -8.28
N GLU A 102 -21.17 11.91 -9.53
CA GLU A 102 -21.17 10.53 -10.04
C GLU A 102 -19.77 9.89 -9.96
N GLU A 103 -18.73 10.62 -10.33
CA GLU A 103 -17.36 10.14 -10.24
C GLU A 103 -16.95 9.92 -8.77
N ARG A 104 -17.29 10.83 -7.87
CA ARG A 104 -17.06 10.66 -6.43
C ARG A 104 -17.76 9.41 -5.87
N LEU A 105 -18.99 9.13 -6.30
CA LEU A 105 -19.70 7.90 -5.90
C LEU A 105 -19.03 6.64 -6.42
N LEU A 106 -18.55 6.64 -7.68
CA LEU A 106 -17.79 5.52 -8.24
C LEU A 106 -16.49 5.26 -7.46
N LEU A 107 -15.76 6.33 -7.12
CA LEU A 107 -14.55 6.24 -6.31
C LEU A 107 -14.83 5.68 -4.91
N ARG A 108 -15.91 6.13 -4.26
CA ARG A 108 -16.35 5.58 -2.97
C ARG A 108 -16.72 4.11 -3.05
N ARG A 109 -17.44 3.68 -4.10
CA ARG A 109 -17.77 2.27 -4.32
C ARG A 109 -16.51 1.42 -4.52
N ALA A 110 -15.57 1.90 -5.31
CA ALA A 110 -14.28 1.22 -5.51
C ALA A 110 -13.50 1.09 -4.19
N ALA A 111 -13.38 2.19 -3.43
CA ALA A 111 -12.71 2.21 -2.13
C ALA A 111 -13.40 1.31 -1.10
N LEU A 112 -14.73 1.30 -1.05
CA LEU A 112 -15.49 0.40 -0.17
C LEU A 112 -15.22 -1.07 -0.51
N ASN A 113 -15.24 -1.41 -1.80
CA ASN A 113 -14.93 -2.76 -2.26
C ASN A 113 -13.52 -3.19 -1.85
N GLU A 114 -12.53 -2.31 -1.99
CA GLU A 114 -11.16 -2.55 -1.54
C GLU A 114 -11.08 -2.78 -0.02
N LEU A 115 -11.79 -1.97 0.78
CA LEU A 115 -11.84 -2.11 2.23
C LEU A 115 -12.54 -3.41 2.66
N ILE A 116 -13.59 -3.83 1.97
CA ILE A 116 -14.24 -5.13 2.21
C ILE A 116 -13.24 -6.27 1.99
N ASP A 117 -12.54 -6.27 0.85
CA ASP A 117 -11.54 -7.30 0.54
C ASP A 117 -10.41 -7.36 1.57
N LEU A 118 -9.89 -6.20 1.97
CA LEU A 118 -8.86 -6.10 3.01
C LEU A 118 -9.37 -6.63 4.36
N HIS A 119 -10.61 -6.33 4.71
CA HIS A 119 -11.20 -6.79 5.96
C HIS A 119 -11.38 -8.31 5.97
N LEU A 120 -11.87 -8.89 4.88
CA LEU A 120 -12.03 -10.33 4.73
C LEU A 120 -10.69 -11.07 4.82
N VAL A 121 -9.67 -10.58 4.13
CA VAL A 121 -8.31 -11.14 4.21
C VAL A 121 -7.79 -11.08 5.64
N ARG A 122 -7.94 -9.95 6.34
CA ARG A 122 -7.53 -9.82 7.76
C ARG A 122 -8.24 -10.81 8.67
N LEU A 123 -9.54 -11.02 8.47
CA LEU A 123 -10.30 -12.00 9.23
C LEU A 123 -9.74 -13.41 9.02
N LYS A 124 -9.53 -13.83 7.76
CA LYS A 124 -8.98 -15.16 7.46
C LYS A 124 -7.57 -15.33 8.02
N THR A 125 -6.70 -14.34 7.86
CA THR A 125 -5.35 -14.36 8.44
C THR A 125 -5.39 -14.52 9.95
N ARG A 126 -6.32 -13.84 10.64
CA ARG A 126 -6.47 -13.95 12.10
C ARG A 126 -6.91 -15.35 12.55
N PHE A 127 -7.80 -16.00 11.79
CA PHE A 127 -8.22 -17.37 12.07
C PHE A 127 -7.12 -18.41 11.81
N SER A 128 -6.21 -18.14 10.85
CA SER A 128 -5.07 -19.00 10.52
C SER A 128 -3.78 -18.65 11.27
N GLN A 129 -3.88 -17.95 12.39
CA GLN A 129 -2.70 -17.46 13.15
C GLN A 129 -1.76 -18.57 13.59
N SER A 130 -2.29 -19.75 13.96
CA SER A 130 -1.49 -20.91 14.35
C SER A 130 -0.78 -21.58 13.16
N GLU A 131 -1.30 -21.43 11.95
CA GLU A 131 -0.76 -22.02 10.73
C GLU A 131 0.38 -21.20 10.14
N VAL A 132 0.39 -19.88 10.42
CA VAL A 132 1.34 -18.93 9.88
C VAL A 132 1.96 -18.11 11.03
N PRO A 133 2.85 -18.73 11.83
CA PRO A 133 3.48 -18.03 12.94
C PRO A 133 4.47 -16.95 12.47
N VAL A 134 4.56 -15.86 13.23
CA VAL A 134 5.53 -14.78 13.04
C VAL A 134 6.53 -14.81 14.19
N SER A 135 7.81 -14.85 13.87
CA SER A 135 8.88 -14.87 14.86
C SER A 135 9.22 -13.48 15.39
N GLU A 136 9.80 -13.41 16.58
CA GLU A 136 10.29 -12.15 17.15
C GLU A 136 11.43 -11.52 16.32
N GLU A 137 12.25 -12.34 15.66
CA GLU A 137 13.33 -11.90 14.78
C GLU A 137 12.78 -11.18 13.56
N GLU A 138 11.73 -11.70 12.94
CA GLU A 138 11.06 -11.06 11.80
C GLU A 138 10.49 -9.69 12.21
N ILE A 139 9.80 -9.64 13.35
CA ILE A 139 9.25 -8.37 13.87
C ILE A 139 10.36 -7.36 14.13
N LYS A 140 11.46 -7.78 14.79
CA LYS A 140 12.60 -6.90 15.07
C LYS A 140 13.25 -6.37 13.79
N SER A 141 13.45 -7.24 12.80
CA SER A 141 14.03 -6.89 11.51
C SER A 141 13.20 -5.82 10.79
N GLU A 142 11.89 -6.02 10.70
CA GLU A 142 10.98 -5.08 10.05
C GLU A 142 10.85 -3.74 10.81
N VAL A 143 10.81 -3.78 12.14
CA VAL A 143 10.82 -2.57 12.96
C VAL A 143 12.14 -1.80 12.75
N ALA A 144 13.29 -2.49 12.67
CA ALA A 144 14.57 -1.86 12.39
C ALA A 144 14.61 -1.22 11.00
N LEU A 145 14.06 -1.87 9.97
CA LEU A 145 13.92 -1.30 8.62
C LEU A 145 13.03 -0.04 8.63
N PHE A 146 11.94 -0.07 9.37
CA PHE A 146 11.08 1.10 9.55
C PHE A 146 11.83 2.26 10.23
N THR A 147 12.55 1.97 11.31
CA THR A 147 13.30 2.97 12.10
C THR A 147 14.40 3.64 11.28
N ARG A 148 15.09 2.91 10.39
CA ARG A 148 16.15 3.44 9.50
C ARG A 148 15.71 4.55 8.56
N ARG A 149 14.39 4.73 8.36
CA ARG A 149 13.82 5.81 7.52
C ARG A 149 13.91 7.19 8.19
N PHE A 150 14.19 7.22 9.48
CA PHE A 150 14.27 8.44 10.27
C PHE A 150 15.72 8.82 10.53
N SER A 151 16.01 10.13 10.52
CA SER A 151 17.34 10.66 10.71
C SER A 151 17.84 10.55 12.16
N SER A 152 16.94 10.38 13.12
CA SER A 152 17.22 10.25 14.55
C SER A 152 16.12 9.52 15.29
N GLU A 153 16.43 9.00 16.48
CA GLU A 153 15.44 8.42 17.39
C GLU A 153 14.35 9.43 17.77
N GLY A 154 14.71 10.71 17.95
CA GLY A 154 13.76 11.76 18.25
C GLY A 154 12.73 11.97 17.13
N SER A 155 13.14 11.93 15.86
CA SER A 155 12.24 12.04 14.71
C SER A 155 11.33 10.80 14.57
N TYR A 156 11.85 9.61 14.86
CA TYR A 156 11.07 8.38 14.92
C TYR A 156 9.97 8.43 15.98
N LEU A 157 10.35 8.80 17.23
CA LEU A 157 9.36 8.90 18.33
C LEU A 157 8.34 10.02 18.11
N ALA A 158 8.72 11.11 17.43
CA ALA A 158 7.79 12.18 17.04
C ALA A 158 6.76 11.64 16.03
N ALA A 159 7.20 10.92 15.02
CA ALA A 159 6.31 10.30 14.02
C ALA A 159 5.34 9.29 14.65
N LEU A 160 5.79 8.47 15.61
CA LEU A 160 4.90 7.56 16.34
C LEU A 160 3.83 8.32 17.13
N ARG A 161 4.20 9.42 17.80
CA ARG A 161 3.26 10.27 18.54
C ARG A 161 2.23 10.94 17.63
N GLU A 162 2.64 11.41 16.47
CA GLU A 162 1.75 11.98 15.46
C GLU A 162 0.73 10.95 14.97
N LEU A 163 1.14 9.69 14.79
CA LEU A 163 0.27 8.58 14.45
C LEU A 163 -0.59 8.06 15.63
N GLY A 164 -0.33 8.53 16.86
CA GLY A 164 -0.97 8.02 18.07
C GLY A 164 -0.57 6.59 18.44
N TRP A 165 0.63 6.15 18.01
CA TRP A 165 1.11 4.79 18.24
C TRP A 165 2.18 4.75 19.33
N SER A 166 2.13 3.69 20.14
CA SER A 166 3.25 3.25 20.97
C SER A 166 4.16 2.31 20.17
N GLU A 167 5.39 2.08 20.65
CA GLU A 167 6.26 1.05 20.06
C GLU A 167 5.63 -0.34 20.10
N LYS A 168 4.86 -0.64 21.16
CA LYS A 168 4.10 -1.90 21.26
C LYS A 168 3.05 -2.01 20.16
N GLU A 169 2.35 -0.91 19.87
CA GLU A 169 1.36 -0.87 18.80
C GLU A 169 2.03 -1.00 17.42
N LEU A 170 3.17 -0.35 17.19
CA LEU A 170 3.95 -0.53 15.97
C LEU A 170 4.34 -2.00 15.77
N ARG A 171 4.89 -2.65 16.81
CA ARG A 171 5.27 -4.07 16.75
C ARG A 171 4.08 -4.98 16.43
N TYR A 172 2.93 -4.71 17.08
CA TYR A 172 1.70 -5.45 16.80
C TYR A 172 1.25 -5.30 15.33
N ARG A 173 1.29 -4.07 14.79
CA ARG A 173 0.93 -3.80 13.40
C ARG A 173 1.89 -4.43 12.41
N VAL A 174 3.19 -4.40 12.72
CA VAL A 174 4.23 -5.07 11.92
C VAL A 174 4.00 -6.58 11.92
N ALA A 175 3.77 -7.19 13.08
CA ALA A 175 3.48 -8.62 13.19
C ALA A 175 2.24 -9.02 12.37
N ALA A 176 1.16 -8.23 12.47
CA ALA A 176 -0.07 -8.48 11.72
C ALA A 176 0.13 -8.36 10.20
N ARG A 177 0.99 -7.44 9.76
CA ARG A 177 1.35 -7.30 8.35
C ARG A 177 2.16 -8.51 7.85
N ILE A 178 3.22 -8.88 8.55
CA ILE A 178 4.04 -10.05 8.20
C ILE A 178 3.17 -11.31 8.12
N GLN A 179 2.29 -11.51 9.10
CA GLN A 179 1.38 -12.64 9.13
C GLN A 179 0.44 -12.66 7.91
N GLN A 180 -0.10 -11.50 7.53
CA GLN A 180 -0.97 -11.37 6.35
C GLN A 180 -0.20 -11.67 5.06
N GLU A 181 1.02 -11.18 4.94
CA GLU A 181 1.91 -11.43 3.78
C GLU A 181 2.19 -12.93 3.64
N LYS A 182 2.65 -13.59 4.70
CA LYS A 182 2.89 -15.04 4.72
C LYS A 182 1.64 -15.85 4.44
N TYR A 183 0.49 -15.46 5.01
CA TYR A 183 -0.77 -16.12 4.75
C TYR A 183 -1.13 -16.07 3.27
N LEU A 184 -1.01 -14.90 2.64
CA LEU A 184 -1.30 -14.74 1.21
C LEU A 184 -0.29 -15.49 0.34
N GLU A 185 0.98 -15.54 0.72
CA GLU A 185 2.00 -16.35 0.03
C GLU A 185 1.64 -17.84 0.04
N ASN A 186 1.17 -18.35 1.17
CA ASN A 186 0.73 -19.75 1.27
C ASN A 186 -0.57 -20.04 0.50
N MET A 187 -1.43 -19.03 0.33
CA MET A 187 -2.70 -19.19 -0.40
C MET A 187 -2.56 -19.03 -1.91
N ILE A 188 -1.47 -18.43 -2.38
CA ILE A 188 -1.25 -18.09 -3.78
C ILE A 188 0.04 -18.78 -4.22
N GLU A 189 -0.09 -20.04 -4.62
CA GLU A 189 1.00 -20.77 -5.25
C GLU A 189 1.21 -20.22 -6.65
N VAL A 190 2.44 -19.84 -6.95
CA VAL A 190 2.84 -19.34 -8.27
C VAL A 190 4.00 -20.17 -8.77
N GLU A 191 3.75 -20.91 -9.82
CA GLU A 191 4.79 -21.60 -10.59
C GLU A 191 4.91 -20.97 -11.97
N VAL A 192 6.12 -20.65 -12.38
CA VAL A 192 6.43 -20.15 -13.72
C VAL A 192 7.30 -21.17 -14.43
N GLY A 193 6.71 -21.80 -15.47
CA GLY A 193 7.42 -22.75 -16.31
C GLY A 193 8.39 -22.04 -17.29
N GLU A 194 9.46 -22.71 -17.64
CA GLU A 194 10.46 -22.20 -18.61
C GLU A 194 9.83 -21.92 -19.99
N ASP A 195 8.94 -22.80 -20.46
CA ASP A 195 8.26 -22.64 -21.76
C ASP A 195 7.32 -21.44 -21.75
N GLU A 196 6.60 -21.24 -20.66
CA GLU A 196 5.74 -20.08 -20.47
C GLU A 196 6.56 -18.77 -20.43
N ALA A 197 7.70 -18.81 -19.75
CA ALA A 197 8.60 -17.66 -19.70
C ALA A 197 9.16 -17.31 -21.10
N ARG A 198 9.46 -18.31 -21.93
CA ARG A 198 9.89 -18.09 -23.33
C ARG A 198 8.80 -17.48 -24.19
N LEU A 199 7.56 -17.98 -24.10
CA LEU A 199 6.42 -17.40 -24.81
C LEU A 199 6.18 -15.96 -24.41
N TRP A 200 6.19 -15.69 -23.11
CA TRP A 200 6.02 -14.33 -22.60
C TRP A 200 7.13 -13.39 -23.05
N PHE A 201 8.38 -13.88 -23.10
CA PHE A 201 9.52 -13.12 -23.62
C PHE A 201 9.33 -12.77 -25.10
N GLU A 202 8.90 -13.74 -25.93
CA GLU A 202 8.63 -13.51 -27.36
C GLU A 202 7.54 -12.48 -27.59
N GLU A 203 6.46 -12.53 -26.79
CA GLU A 203 5.37 -11.55 -26.85
C GLU A 203 5.76 -10.13 -26.39
N ASN A 204 6.82 -10.00 -25.56
CA ASN A 204 7.25 -8.74 -24.96
C ASN A 204 8.68 -8.32 -25.40
N ILE A 205 9.23 -8.92 -26.44
CA ILE A 205 10.64 -8.77 -26.86
C ILE A 205 11.04 -7.30 -27.08
N ASP A 206 10.15 -6.48 -27.61
CA ASP A 206 10.41 -5.06 -27.87
C ASP A 206 10.54 -4.25 -26.58
N GLN A 207 9.87 -4.65 -25.51
CA GLN A 207 9.92 -3.99 -24.20
C GLN A 207 11.14 -4.42 -23.38
N LEU A 208 11.65 -5.62 -23.63
CA LEU A 208 12.79 -6.21 -22.93
C LEU A 208 14.13 -5.89 -23.56
N GLY A 209 14.13 -5.26 -24.73
CA GLY A 209 15.33 -4.84 -25.42
C GLY A 209 16.07 -3.70 -24.73
N PHE A 210 17.33 -3.53 -25.08
CA PHE A 210 18.05 -2.33 -24.70
C PHE A 210 17.69 -1.21 -25.66
N PRO A 211 17.11 -0.09 -25.20
CA PRO A 211 16.81 1.04 -26.08
C PRO A 211 18.09 1.68 -26.61
N GLU A 212 17.97 2.40 -27.72
CA GLU A 212 19.01 3.30 -28.18
C GLU A 212 19.39 4.28 -27.07
N ARG A 213 20.69 4.45 -26.84
CA ARG A 213 21.23 5.33 -25.81
C ARG A 213 22.34 6.21 -26.37
N VAL A 214 22.35 7.45 -25.91
CA VAL A 214 23.43 8.39 -26.21
C VAL A 214 24.07 8.85 -24.90
N ARG A 215 25.39 8.98 -24.92
CA ARG A 215 26.13 9.68 -23.87
C ARG A 215 26.45 11.07 -24.38
N ALA A 216 26.01 12.06 -23.64
CA ALA A 216 26.10 13.46 -24.08
C ALA A 216 26.52 14.37 -22.94
N ARG A 217 26.99 15.57 -23.33
CA ARG A 217 27.20 16.69 -22.42
C ARG A 217 26.61 17.95 -22.99
N HIS A 218 26.31 18.94 -22.13
CA HIS A 218 25.74 20.20 -22.58
C HIS A 218 26.24 21.43 -21.82
N VAL A 219 26.12 22.57 -22.48
CA VAL A 219 26.10 23.91 -21.86
C VAL A 219 24.70 24.44 -22.03
N PHE A 220 24.04 24.83 -20.96
CA PHE A 220 22.64 25.25 -20.93
C PHE A 220 22.52 26.73 -20.57
N ARG A 221 21.66 27.46 -21.30
CA ARG A 221 21.26 28.84 -20.99
C ARG A 221 19.74 28.93 -20.99
N SER A 222 19.16 29.30 -19.84
CA SER A 222 17.71 29.44 -19.69
C SER A 222 17.18 30.65 -20.48
N THR A 223 16.00 30.51 -21.05
CA THR A 223 15.25 31.62 -21.62
C THR A 223 13.88 31.81 -20.98
N VAL A 224 13.60 31.06 -19.90
CA VAL A 224 12.34 31.13 -19.18
C VAL A 224 12.20 32.49 -18.49
N GLY A 225 11.12 33.21 -18.79
CA GLY A 225 10.85 34.52 -18.20
C GLY A 225 11.71 35.67 -18.75
N LEU A 226 12.53 35.43 -19.78
CA LEU A 226 13.32 36.48 -20.44
C LEU A 226 12.56 37.16 -21.58
N ASP A 227 12.85 38.44 -21.80
CA ASP A 227 12.42 39.16 -22.98
C ASP A 227 13.19 38.68 -24.23
N GLY A 228 12.74 39.11 -25.43
CA GLY A 228 13.31 38.65 -26.70
C GLY A 228 14.79 39.00 -26.86
N GLU A 229 15.23 40.14 -26.34
CA GLU A 229 16.63 40.58 -26.43
C GLU A 229 17.55 39.71 -25.57
N LYS A 230 17.16 39.43 -24.32
CA LYS A 230 17.92 38.56 -23.42
C LYS A 230 17.92 37.09 -23.88
N ALA A 231 16.81 36.65 -24.46
CA ALA A 231 16.74 35.30 -25.06
C ALA A 231 17.68 35.17 -26.27
N ALA A 232 17.80 36.20 -27.10
CA ALA A 232 18.76 36.27 -28.23
C ALA A 232 20.22 36.34 -27.70
N ALA A 233 20.46 37.03 -26.59
CA ALA A 233 21.79 37.08 -25.98
C ALA A 233 22.22 35.69 -25.45
N ALA A 234 21.29 34.89 -24.91
CA ALA A 234 21.56 33.50 -24.48
C ALA A 234 21.99 32.62 -25.67
N GLU A 235 21.28 32.72 -26.81
CA GLU A 235 21.67 32.04 -28.05
C GLU A 235 23.06 32.44 -28.50
N LYS A 236 23.30 33.78 -28.58
CA LYS A 236 24.58 34.31 -29.00
C LYS A 236 25.74 33.81 -28.13
N THR A 237 25.56 33.77 -26.81
CA THR A 237 26.56 33.26 -25.88
C THR A 237 26.98 31.82 -26.20
N LEU A 238 26.02 30.96 -26.53
CA LEU A 238 26.32 29.55 -26.86
C LEU A 238 26.89 29.39 -28.29
N ARG A 239 26.53 30.31 -29.21
CA ARG A 239 27.10 30.35 -30.53
C ARG A 239 28.56 30.80 -30.47
N ASP A 240 28.89 31.80 -29.68
CA ASP A 240 30.26 32.23 -29.42
C ASP A 240 31.08 31.11 -28.75
N ALA A 241 30.50 30.40 -27.79
CA ALA A 241 31.11 29.24 -27.16
C ALA A 241 31.41 28.09 -28.15
N MET A 242 30.54 27.90 -29.17
CA MET A 242 30.80 26.93 -30.22
C MET A 242 32.04 27.30 -31.04
N VAL A 243 32.24 28.60 -31.33
CA VAL A 243 33.44 29.08 -32.01
C VAL A 243 34.70 28.90 -31.13
N GLU A 244 34.61 29.15 -29.82
CA GLU A 244 35.71 28.88 -28.91
C GLU A 244 36.10 27.38 -28.91
N LEU A 245 35.14 26.47 -28.97
CA LEU A 245 35.40 25.02 -29.06
C LEU A 245 36.08 24.63 -30.40
N GLU A 246 35.70 25.29 -31.51
CA GLU A 246 36.38 25.10 -32.78
C GLU A 246 37.84 25.61 -32.74
N GLY A 247 38.08 26.62 -31.91
CA GLY A 247 39.41 27.16 -31.61
C GLY A 247 40.23 26.32 -30.62
N GLY A 248 39.69 25.21 -30.11
CA GLY A 248 40.41 24.27 -29.23
C GLY A 248 40.16 24.48 -27.74
N ALA A 249 39.16 25.28 -27.36
CA ALA A 249 38.75 25.38 -25.94
C ALA A 249 38.20 24.07 -25.43
N GLU A 250 38.39 23.81 -24.12
CA GLU A 250 37.86 22.60 -23.47
C GLU A 250 36.36 22.79 -23.16
N PHE A 251 35.53 21.78 -23.48
CA PHE A 251 34.09 21.82 -23.24
C PHE A 251 33.76 21.95 -21.74
N ALA A 252 34.56 21.32 -20.87
CA ALA A 252 34.37 21.36 -19.43
C ALA A 252 34.54 22.78 -18.87
N ASP A 253 35.50 23.54 -19.39
CA ASP A 253 35.73 24.94 -18.97
C ASP A 253 34.58 25.85 -19.41
N LEU A 254 34.05 25.65 -20.59
CA LEU A 254 32.86 26.36 -21.06
C LEU A 254 31.62 26.01 -20.27
N ALA A 255 31.42 24.71 -19.93
CA ALA A 255 30.33 24.29 -19.08
C ALA A 255 30.39 24.94 -17.69
N LEU A 256 31.57 24.95 -17.06
CA LEU A 256 31.76 25.58 -15.76
C LEU A 256 31.50 27.10 -15.81
N ARG A 257 31.95 27.77 -16.85
CA ARG A 257 31.86 29.23 -17.01
C ARG A 257 30.49 29.72 -17.44
N LEU A 258 29.81 29.00 -18.34
CA LEU A 258 28.64 29.49 -19.05
C LEU A 258 27.33 28.76 -18.73
N SER A 259 27.39 27.50 -18.26
CA SER A 259 26.19 26.73 -18.05
C SER A 259 25.40 27.17 -16.81
N GLU A 260 24.11 27.29 -16.96
CA GLU A 260 23.15 27.54 -15.88
C GLU A 260 22.56 26.23 -15.30
N ASP A 261 22.93 25.07 -15.85
CA ASP A 261 22.60 23.79 -15.22
C ASP A 261 23.57 23.49 -14.08
N GLU A 262 23.19 23.86 -12.86
CA GLU A 262 24.00 23.67 -11.66
C GLU A 262 24.36 22.20 -11.39
N ARG A 263 23.54 21.27 -11.87
CA ARG A 263 23.73 19.83 -11.64
C ARG A 263 24.90 19.28 -12.45
N THR A 264 25.10 19.76 -13.67
CA THR A 264 26.10 19.21 -14.61
C THR A 264 27.28 20.13 -14.87
N ARG A 265 27.15 21.45 -14.67
CA ARG A 265 28.22 22.41 -14.99
C ARG A 265 29.56 22.10 -14.30
N GLY A 266 29.54 21.63 -13.04
CA GLY A 266 30.73 21.25 -12.28
C GLY A 266 31.38 19.93 -12.72
N ASN A 267 30.67 19.14 -13.53
CA ASN A 267 31.15 17.88 -14.09
C ASN A 267 31.29 17.95 -15.63
N GLY A 268 31.78 19.07 -16.14
CA GLY A 268 32.00 19.28 -17.57
C GLY A 268 30.73 19.25 -18.42
N GLY A 269 29.56 19.47 -17.83
CA GLY A 269 28.26 19.42 -18.51
C GLY A 269 27.74 18.01 -18.80
N GLU A 270 28.36 16.94 -18.25
CA GLU A 270 27.99 15.56 -18.54
C GLU A 270 26.56 15.22 -18.08
N LEU A 271 25.76 14.70 -19.01
CA LEU A 271 24.41 14.21 -18.79
C LEU A 271 24.38 12.70 -18.54
N GLY A 272 25.49 11.99 -18.83
CA GLY A 272 25.58 10.54 -18.77
C GLY A 272 24.85 9.84 -19.93
N TRP A 273 24.48 8.59 -19.72
CA TRP A 273 23.72 7.80 -20.69
C TRP A 273 22.23 8.11 -20.65
N LEU A 274 21.67 8.53 -21.76
CA LEU A 274 20.30 8.91 -21.97
C LEU A 274 19.61 7.99 -22.99
N HIS A 275 18.36 7.61 -22.74
CA HIS A 275 17.47 7.01 -23.74
C HIS A 275 16.30 7.95 -24.00
N ARG A 276 15.59 7.80 -25.14
CA ARG A 276 14.51 8.72 -25.56
C ARG A 276 13.50 9.01 -24.45
N GLY A 277 13.04 8.00 -23.70
CA GLY A 277 12.07 8.19 -22.63
C GLY A 277 12.55 9.00 -21.40
N ARG A 278 13.85 9.34 -21.32
CA ARG A 278 14.42 10.20 -20.27
C ARG A 278 14.76 11.61 -20.73
N VAL A 279 14.59 11.90 -22.00
CA VAL A 279 14.93 13.18 -22.61
C VAL A 279 13.63 13.92 -22.91
N PRO A 280 13.52 15.23 -22.59
CA PRO A 280 12.41 16.05 -23.04
C PRO A 280 12.20 15.94 -24.55
N GLU A 281 10.94 15.89 -24.97
CA GLU A 281 10.55 15.62 -26.36
C GLU A 281 11.23 16.58 -27.36
N ASP A 282 11.34 17.84 -26.99
CA ASP A 282 11.96 18.92 -27.79
C ASP A 282 13.50 18.80 -27.94
N LEU A 283 14.15 17.89 -27.19
CA LEU A 283 15.58 17.59 -27.30
C LEU A 283 15.87 16.21 -27.88
N GLN A 284 14.86 15.33 -27.99
CA GLN A 284 15.07 13.94 -28.42
C GLN A 284 15.69 13.85 -29.81
N ASP A 285 15.07 14.49 -30.78
CA ASP A 285 15.55 14.38 -32.17
C ASP A 285 16.94 14.97 -32.33
N ALA A 286 17.25 16.07 -31.69
CA ALA A 286 18.57 16.63 -31.70
C ALA A 286 19.63 15.69 -31.11
N LEU A 287 19.39 15.15 -29.92
CA LEU A 287 20.33 14.27 -29.24
C LEU A 287 20.56 12.95 -29.99
N PHE A 288 19.49 12.39 -30.55
CA PHE A 288 19.57 11.06 -31.19
C PHE A 288 19.92 11.09 -32.67
N SER A 289 19.87 12.26 -33.34
CA SER A 289 20.32 12.43 -34.72
C SER A 289 21.78 12.91 -34.85
N VAL A 290 22.31 13.58 -33.83
CA VAL A 290 23.70 14.06 -33.82
C VAL A 290 24.69 12.93 -33.88
N VAL A 291 25.71 13.05 -34.75
CA VAL A 291 26.79 12.06 -34.87
C VAL A 291 27.74 12.18 -33.66
N PRO A 292 28.21 11.07 -33.08
CA PRO A 292 29.18 11.12 -31.98
C PRO A 292 30.45 11.94 -32.39
N GLY A 293 30.92 12.75 -31.45
CA GLY A 293 32.04 13.67 -31.66
C GLY A 293 31.63 15.01 -32.32
N THR A 294 30.35 15.19 -32.64
CA THR A 294 29.87 16.46 -33.20
C THR A 294 29.02 17.24 -32.19
N ARG A 295 28.83 18.52 -32.47
CA ARG A 295 28.15 19.48 -31.63
C ARG A 295 26.92 20.05 -32.32
N ALA A 296 25.91 20.41 -31.57
CA ALA A 296 24.71 21.04 -32.08
C ALA A 296 24.20 22.10 -31.09
N LEU A 297 23.75 23.25 -31.64
CA LEU A 297 23.02 24.26 -30.87
C LEU A 297 21.53 24.01 -31.05
N VAL A 298 20.85 23.74 -29.94
CA VAL A 298 19.45 23.29 -29.91
C VAL A 298 18.64 24.14 -28.95
N ARG A 299 17.42 24.49 -29.37
CA ARG A 299 16.47 25.19 -28.54
C ARG A 299 15.43 24.24 -27.96
N SER A 300 15.22 24.33 -26.64
CA SER A 300 14.12 23.67 -25.93
C SER A 300 13.13 24.72 -25.37
N ARG A 301 12.04 24.24 -24.75
CA ARG A 301 11.12 25.12 -24.00
C ARG A 301 11.78 25.82 -22.82
N MET A 302 12.87 25.27 -22.30
CA MET A 302 13.61 25.83 -21.15
C MET A 302 14.67 26.84 -21.57
N GLY A 303 15.17 26.77 -22.81
CA GLY A 303 16.24 27.63 -23.27
C GLY A 303 17.08 27.01 -24.38
N TRP A 304 18.32 27.51 -24.50
CA TRP A 304 19.29 27.05 -25.47
C TRP A 304 20.29 26.06 -24.89
N HIS A 305 20.63 25.06 -25.66
CA HIS A 305 21.61 24.03 -25.32
C HIS A 305 22.67 23.92 -26.38
N LEU A 306 23.93 23.99 -25.99
CA LEU A 306 25.04 23.55 -26.81
C LEU A 306 25.31 22.10 -26.42
N LEU A 307 24.95 21.17 -27.29
CA LEU A 307 25.04 19.73 -27.07
C LEU A 307 26.29 19.16 -27.75
N GLU A 308 26.92 18.19 -27.11
CA GLU A 308 27.92 17.31 -27.74
C GLU A 308 27.57 15.86 -27.40
N VAL A 309 27.44 15.04 -28.44
CA VAL A 309 27.23 13.60 -28.28
C VAL A 309 28.61 12.93 -28.24
N LEU A 310 28.91 12.24 -27.13
CA LEU A 310 30.19 11.58 -26.91
C LEU A 310 30.18 10.16 -27.50
N GLU A 311 29.11 9.42 -27.21
CA GLU A 311 28.96 8.03 -27.62
C GLU A 311 27.50 7.73 -27.97
N LYS A 312 27.29 6.73 -28.82
CA LYS A 312 25.96 6.23 -29.18
C LYS A 312 25.96 4.70 -29.15
N LYS A 313 24.95 4.13 -28.52
CA LYS A 313 24.69 2.69 -28.53
C LYS A 313 23.34 2.46 -29.20
N ALA A 314 23.36 1.70 -30.28
CA ALA A 314 22.13 1.33 -30.98
C ALA A 314 21.22 0.50 -30.09
N ALA A 315 19.92 0.58 -30.35
CA ALA A 315 18.96 -0.35 -29.75
C ALA A 315 19.35 -1.78 -30.15
N ARG A 316 19.24 -2.71 -29.23
CA ARG A 316 19.39 -4.13 -29.50
C ARG A 316 18.38 -4.97 -28.75
N HIS A 317 17.89 -5.99 -29.37
CA HIS A 317 17.14 -7.00 -28.66
C HIS A 317 18.07 -7.78 -27.72
N ARG A 318 17.52 -8.24 -26.62
CA ARG A 318 18.18 -9.20 -25.73
C ARG A 318 17.78 -10.60 -26.19
N ASP A 319 18.61 -11.57 -25.94
CA ASP A 319 18.18 -12.95 -26.02
C ASP A 319 17.48 -13.37 -24.72
N PHE A 320 16.80 -14.52 -24.78
CA PHE A 320 16.07 -15.03 -23.61
C PHE A 320 17.00 -15.30 -22.41
N ALA A 321 18.22 -15.78 -22.66
CA ALA A 321 19.17 -16.08 -21.59
C ALA A 321 19.57 -14.82 -20.81
N GLU A 322 19.76 -13.69 -21.52
CA GLU A 322 20.06 -12.39 -20.91
C GLU A 322 18.87 -11.79 -20.11
N ALA A 323 17.64 -12.12 -20.50
CA ALA A 323 16.42 -11.54 -19.91
C ALA A 323 15.73 -12.50 -18.93
N ARG A 324 16.16 -13.74 -18.84
CA ARG A 324 15.48 -14.86 -18.17
C ARG A 324 15.04 -14.54 -16.74
N GLU A 325 15.93 -14.05 -15.92
CA GLU A 325 15.60 -13.74 -14.51
C GLU A 325 14.57 -12.62 -14.39
N GLU A 326 14.68 -11.59 -15.22
CA GLU A 326 13.73 -10.47 -15.28
C GLU A 326 12.36 -10.94 -15.78
N VAL A 327 12.32 -11.80 -16.79
CA VAL A 327 11.09 -12.40 -17.33
C VAL A 327 10.40 -13.26 -16.28
N LEU A 328 11.15 -14.16 -15.62
CA LEU A 328 10.59 -15.00 -14.55
C LEU A 328 10.02 -14.15 -13.42
N ALA A 329 10.74 -13.14 -12.96
CA ALA A 329 10.28 -12.25 -11.90
C ALA A 329 9.04 -11.43 -12.33
N ALA A 330 9.03 -10.92 -13.57
CA ALA A 330 7.89 -10.18 -14.10
C ALA A 330 6.63 -11.06 -14.22
N LEU A 331 6.79 -12.26 -14.76
CA LEU A 331 5.69 -13.21 -14.93
C LEU A 331 5.17 -13.72 -13.58
N GLU A 332 6.06 -14.01 -12.64
CA GLU A 332 5.69 -14.34 -11.26
C GLU A 332 4.88 -13.21 -10.61
N ALA A 333 5.31 -11.96 -10.76
CA ALA A 333 4.58 -10.80 -10.22
C ALA A 333 3.18 -10.65 -10.84
N VAL A 334 3.04 -10.89 -12.15
CA VAL A 334 1.75 -10.91 -12.85
C VAL A 334 0.85 -12.00 -12.30
N LYS A 335 1.32 -13.24 -12.27
CA LYS A 335 0.56 -14.40 -11.75
C LYS A 335 0.16 -14.21 -10.28
N ARG A 336 1.06 -13.71 -9.46
CA ARG A 336 0.78 -13.41 -8.03
C ARG A 336 -0.30 -12.35 -7.88
N ARG A 337 -0.24 -11.29 -8.68
CA ARG A 337 -1.27 -10.23 -8.69
C ARG A 337 -2.64 -10.79 -9.11
N ASP A 338 -2.68 -11.61 -10.15
CA ASP A 338 -3.92 -12.18 -10.67
C ASP A 338 -4.47 -13.25 -9.71
N GLY A 339 -3.61 -14.11 -9.15
CA GLY A 339 -3.97 -15.04 -8.09
C GLY A 339 -4.55 -14.35 -6.85
N LEU A 340 -3.98 -13.22 -6.43
CA LEU A 340 -4.51 -12.40 -5.34
C LEU A 340 -5.90 -11.84 -5.66
N ARG A 341 -6.12 -11.41 -6.90
CA ARG A 341 -7.43 -10.92 -7.37
C ARG A 341 -8.48 -12.03 -7.30
N GLU A 342 -8.17 -13.20 -7.84
CA GLU A 342 -9.08 -14.36 -7.83
C GLU A 342 -9.34 -14.87 -6.41
N TYR A 343 -8.30 -14.91 -5.56
CA TYR A 343 -8.45 -15.26 -4.16
C TYR A 343 -9.44 -14.33 -3.44
N ARG A 344 -9.28 -12.99 -3.60
CA ARG A 344 -10.18 -12.00 -2.99
C ARG A 344 -11.61 -12.14 -3.51
N LYS A 345 -11.78 -12.34 -4.81
CA LYS A 345 -13.08 -12.57 -5.43
C LYS A 345 -13.77 -13.83 -4.85
N GLY A 346 -13.09 -14.96 -4.83
CA GLY A 346 -13.60 -16.19 -4.26
C GLY A 346 -13.88 -16.09 -2.74
N LEU A 347 -13.08 -15.30 -2.02
CA LEU A 347 -13.33 -15.04 -0.60
C LEU A 347 -14.62 -14.22 -0.41
N ARG A 348 -14.83 -13.18 -1.22
CA ARG A 348 -16.05 -12.36 -1.20
C ARG A 348 -17.31 -13.18 -1.54
N GLU A 349 -17.24 -14.06 -2.52
CA GLU A 349 -18.34 -14.93 -2.90
C GLU A 349 -18.73 -15.89 -1.77
N ARG A 350 -17.75 -16.47 -1.08
CA ARG A 350 -17.99 -17.37 0.07
C ARG A 350 -18.58 -16.62 1.27
N GLU A 351 -18.19 -15.38 1.49
CA GLU A 351 -18.60 -14.59 2.65
C GLU A 351 -19.76 -13.62 2.35
N GLN A 352 -20.36 -13.66 1.16
CA GLN A 352 -21.37 -12.69 0.71
C GLN A 352 -22.56 -12.54 1.68
N ASN A 353 -22.98 -13.63 2.33
CA ASN A 353 -24.08 -13.62 3.30
C ASN A 353 -23.73 -12.90 4.61
N HIS A 354 -22.45 -12.60 4.84
CA HIS A 354 -21.94 -11.89 6.02
C HIS A 354 -21.53 -10.45 5.72
N ILE A 355 -21.76 -9.99 4.49
CA ILE A 355 -21.46 -8.64 4.03
C ILE A 355 -22.78 -7.88 3.86
N GLU A 356 -22.95 -6.83 4.63
CA GLU A 356 -24.09 -5.92 4.51
C GLU A 356 -23.59 -4.55 4.06
N VAL A 357 -24.20 -3.95 3.03
CA VAL A 357 -23.81 -2.64 2.49
C VAL A 357 -24.98 -1.68 2.56
N PHE A 358 -24.75 -0.48 3.11
CA PHE A 358 -25.73 0.59 3.26
C PHE A 358 -25.44 1.70 2.25
N LEU A 359 -26.04 1.57 1.05
CA LEU A 359 -25.78 2.51 -0.07
C LEU A 359 -26.26 3.94 0.25
N ASP A 360 -27.34 4.06 1.01
CA ASP A 360 -27.87 5.33 1.47
C ASP A 360 -26.87 6.13 2.31
N VAL A 361 -26.04 5.45 3.10
CA VAL A 361 -24.96 6.08 3.88
C VAL A 361 -23.77 6.42 2.98
N LEU A 362 -23.45 5.57 2.02
CA LEU A 362 -22.34 5.78 1.07
C LEU A 362 -22.53 7.05 0.22
N GLU A 363 -23.76 7.45 -0.04
CA GLU A 363 -24.13 8.62 -0.83
C GLU A 363 -24.20 9.93 -0.01
N ARG A 364 -24.06 9.87 1.31
CA ARG A 364 -24.11 11.06 2.16
C ARG A 364 -22.97 12.03 1.85
N GLY A 365 -23.30 13.31 1.74
CA GLY A 365 -22.32 14.38 1.53
C GLY A 365 -21.68 14.44 0.14
N LEU A 366 -22.25 13.76 -0.85
CA LEU A 366 -21.83 13.86 -2.25
C LEU A 366 -22.48 15.04 -2.99
#